data_04ffea5b85ec88e154b35a26e58f22c0
#
_entry.id   04ffea5b85ec88e154b35a26e58f22c0
#
_cell.length_a   1.000
_cell.length_b   1.000
_cell.length_c   1.000
_cell.angle_alpha   90.00
_cell.angle_beta   90.00
_cell.angle_gamma   90.00
#
_symmetry.space_group_name_H-M   'P 1'
#
loop_
_entity.id
_entity.type
_entity.pdbx_description
1 polymer ?
#
loop_
_entity_poly.entity_id
_entity_poly.type
_entity_poly.pdbx_seq_one_letter_code
_entity_poly.pdbx_strand_id
1 'polypeptide(L)'
;AGIPRELPKLIRHYANLETGSVPVDVINGEPVATTLNPLDFVPAGTKIKKPKFLAIISVDVLGAYLARDEETKPDGFIIEHNSAGGHNAPPRGTLQLDERGEPIYGPKDNADLAKMKKLELPFWLAGTFGHPEKVKEAIELGAVGVQVGTLFALSNDSGFSDETRGQLISSLKDGSFEIKTDIKASPTGFPIKIAKIDEQTR
;
A
#
# COMPACT_ATOMS: atom_id res chain seq x y z
N ALA A 1 -0.43 -6.87 1.06
CA ALA A 1 -1.32 -7.80 0.37
C ALA A 1 -1.52 -7.31 -1.05
N GLY A 2 -1.23 -8.16 -2.04
CA GLY A 2 -1.38 -7.80 -3.44
C GLY A 2 -2.86 -7.56 -3.77
N ILE A 3 -3.13 -6.47 -4.46
CA ILE A 3 -4.45 -6.23 -5.03
C ILE A 3 -4.54 -7.06 -6.32
N PRO A 4 -5.63 -7.81 -6.54
CA PRO A 4 -5.81 -8.55 -7.77
C PRO A 4 -5.67 -7.65 -9.00
N ARG A 5 -4.96 -8.11 -10.01
CA ARG A 5 -4.76 -7.38 -11.26
C ARG A 5 -6.09 -7.01 -11.94
N GLU A 6 -7.09 -7.81 -11.74
CA GLU A 6 -8.42 -7.66 -12.28
C GLU A 6 -9.25 -6.54 -11.61
N LEU A 7 -8.83 -6.06 -10.44
CA LEU A 7 -9.59 -5.03 -9.71
C LEU A 7 -9.78 -3.74 -10.51
N PRO A 8 -8.79 -3.15 -11.21
CA PRO A 8 -9.02 -1.98 -12.05
C PRO A 8 -10.06 -2.24 -13.16
N LYS A 9 -10.06 -3.44 -13.74
CA LYS A 9 -11.07 -3.84 -14.71
C LYS A 9 -12.46 -3.90 -14.08
N LEU A 10 -12.58 -4.52 -12.92
CA LEU A 10 -13.85 -4.60 -12.17
C LEU A 10 -14.39 -3.21 -11.83
N ILE A 11 -13.52 -2.29 -11.39
CA ILE A 11 -13.88 -0.90 -11.08
C ILE A 11 -14.44 -0.20 -12.32
N ARG A 12 -13.85 -0.43 -13.52
CA ARG A 12 -14.36 0.13 -14.77
C ARG A 12 -15.72 -0.45 -15.14
N HIS A 13 -15.86 -1.77 -15.07
CA HIS A 13 -17.15 -2.43 -15.32
C HIS A 13 -18.23 -1.90 -14.39
N TYR A 14 -17.93 -1.79 -13.11
CA TYR A 14 -18.86 -1.24 -12.12
C TYR A 14 -19.26 0.21 -12.41
N ALA A 15 -18.30 1.05 -12.75
CA ALA A 15 -18.56 2.45 -13.08
C ALA A 15 -19.37 2.63 -14.36
N ASN A 16 -19.26 1.70 -15.30
CA ASN A 16 -20.04 1.66 -16.55
C ASN A 16 -21.37 0.92 -16.39
N LEU A 17 -21.69 0.41 -15.20
CA LEU A 17 -22.87 -0.46 -14.94
C LEU A 17 -22.82 -1.76 -15.75
N GLU A 18 -21.64 -2.23 -16.08
CA GLU A 18 -21.42 -3.49 -16.78
C GLU A 18 -21.23 -4.64 -15.78
N THR A 19 -21.74 -5.80 -16.11
CA THR A 19 -21.54 -7.00 -15.29
C THR A 19 -20.05 -7.41 -15.35
N GLY A 20 -19.47 -7.60 -14.18
CA GLY A 20 -18.08 -8.07 -14.02
C GLY A 20 -18.04 -9.44 -13.36
N SER A 21 -17.02 -10.25 -13.69
CA SER A 21 -16.76 -11.52 -13.02
C SER A 21 -15.41 -11.45 -12.30
N VAL A 22 -15.37 -11.90 -11.06
CA VAL A 22 -14.18 -11.97 -10.23
C VAL A 22 -13.95 -13.42 -9.83
N PRO A 23 -12.77 -14.00 -10.13
CA PRO A 23 -12.39 -15.28 -9.57
C PRO A 23 -12.21 -15.14 -8.06
N VAL A 24 -12.80 -16.03 -7.30
CA VAL A 24 -12.65 -16.13 -5.84
C VAL A 24 -12.07 -17.48 -5.52
N ASP A 25 -10.89 -17.51 -4.91
CA ASP A 25 -10.31 -18.73 -4.38
C ASP A 25 -10.98 -19.07 -3.06
N VAL A 26 -11.60 -20.22 -3.01
CA VAL A 26 -12.19 -20.76 -1.78
C VAL A 26 -11.17 -21.67 -1.10
N ILE A 27 -10.92 -21.45 0.18
CA ILE A 27 -10.03 -22.31 0.97
C ILE A 27 -10.58 -23.74 0.96
N ASN A 28 -9.77 -24.67 0.48
CA ASN A 28 -10.11 -26.11 0.32
C ASN A 28 -11.21 -26.41 -0.71
N GLY A 29 -11.43 -25.54 -1.69
CA GLY A 29 -12.43 -25.74 -2.74
C GLY A 29 -11.93 -25.38 -4.14
N GLU A 30 -12.75 -25.65 -5.13
CA GLU A 30 -12.52 -25.21 -6.49
C GLU A 30 -12.68 -23.68 -6.60
N PRO A 31 -11.90 -23.00 -7.44
CA PRO A 31 -12.07 -21.57 -7.69
C PRO A 31 -13.50 -21.29 -8.18
N VAL A 32 -14.17 -20.37 -7.54
CA VAL A 32 -15.52 -19.96 -7.90
C VAL A 32 -15.48 -18.58 -8.54
N ALA A 33 -16.02 -18.46 -9.76
CA ALA A 33 -16.24 -17.17 -10.38
C ALA A 33 -17.50 -16.52 -9.78
N THR A 34 -17.34 -15.40 -9.11
CA THR A 34 -18.46 -14.59 -8.64
C THR A 34 -18.77 -13.50 -9.65
N THR A 35 -20.00 -13.45 -10.11
CA THR A 35 -20.48 -12.39 -11.01
C THR A 35 -21.04 -11.25 -10.18
N LEU A 36 -20.51 -10.04 -10.40
CA LEU A 36 -21.03 -8.82 -9.82
C LEU A 36 -21.81 -8.05 -10.88
N ASN A 37 -23.11 -7.86 -10.66
CA ASN A 37 -23.95 -6.99 -11.47
C ASN A 37 -24.24 -5.70 -10.70
N PRO A 38 -23.69 -4.54 -11.12
CA PRO A 38 -23.91 -3.28 -10.43
C PRO A 38 -25.40 -2.87 -10.32
N LEU A 39 -26.23 -3.28 -11.26
CA LEU A 39 -27.67 -2.98 -11.25
C LEU A 39 -28.45 -3.66 -10.11
N ASP A 40 -27.85 -4.67 -9.47
CA ASP A 40 -28.43 -5.28 -8.27
C ASP A 40 -28.33 -4.34 -7.03
N PHE A 41 -27.46 -3.34 -7.10
CA PHE A 41 -27.14 -2.43 -5.98
C PHE A 41 -27.48 -0.97 -6.24
N VAL A 42 -27.61 -0.57 -7.51
CA VAL A 42 -27.89 0.82 -7.89
C VAL A 42 -29.06 0.88 -8.86
N PRO A 43 -29.94 1.90 -8.74
CA PRO A 43 -31.06 2.09 -9.66
C PRO A 43 -30.59 2.25 -11.11
N ALA A 44 -31.38 1.71 -12.04
CA ALA A 44 -31.13 1.90 -13.47
C ALA A 44 -31.08 3.39 -13.82
N GLY A 45 -30.12 3.78 -14.68
CA GLY A 45 -29.90 5.18 -15.07
C GLY A 45 -29.03 5.98 -14.09
N THR A 46 -28.58 5.39 -12.98
CA THR A 46 -27.62 6.03 -12.08
C THR A 46 -26.29 6.25 -12.80
N LYS A 47 -25.76 7.48 -12.75
CA LYS A 47 -24.42 7.78 -13.25
C LYS A 47 -23.42 7.59 -12.11
N ILE A 48 -22.57 6.57 -12.24
CA ILE A 48 -21.51 6.30 -11.27
C ILE A 48 -20.21 6.95 -11.75
N LYS A 49 -19.60 7.77 -10.89
CA LYS A 49 -18.27 8.29 -11.15
C LYS A 49 -17.24 7.26 -10.73
N LYS A 50 -16.46 6.72 -11.69
CA LYS A 50 -15.36 5.81 -11.40
C LYS A 50 -14.35 6.50 -10.47
N PRO A 51 -14.01 5.92 -9.30
CA PRO A 51 -12.90 6.40 -8.50
C PRO A 51 -11.57 6.16 -9.23
N LYS A 52 -10.59 7.01 -8.98
CA LYS A 52 -9.23 6.74 -9.41
C LYS A 52 -8.65 5.60 -8.58
N PHE A 53 -7.95 4.69 -9.25
CA PHE A 53 -7.27 3.57 -8.63
C PHE A 53 -5.76 3.76 -8.68
N LEU A 54 -5.12 3.82 -7.51
CA LEU A 54 -3.67 3.93 -7.38
C LEU A 54 -3.14 2.57 -6.89
N ALA A 55 -2.27 1.97 -7.66
CA ALA A 55 -1.64 0.71 -7.28
C ALA A 55 -0.42 0.96 -6.38
N ILE A 56 -0.35 0.27 -5.23
CA ILE A 56 0.82 0.32 -4.36
C ILE A 56 1.85 -0.69 -4.86
N ILE A 57 3.06 -0.21 -5.13
CA ILE A 57 4.19 -1.00 -5.62
C ILE A 57 5.46 -0.66 -4.84
N SER A 58 6.39 -1.60 -4.75
CA SER A 58 7.71 -1.35 -4.17
C SER A 58 8.80 -1.11 -5.22
N VAL A 59 8.58 -1.52 -6.48
CA VAL A 59 9.60 -1.52 -7.53
C VAL A 59 9.01 -1.19 -8.90
N ASP A 60 9.84 -0.57 -9.74
CA ASP A 60 9.52 -0.15 -11.11
C ASP A 60 9.09 -1.30 -12.04
N VAL A 61 9.66 -2.48 -11.87
CA VAL A 61 9.32 -3.65 -12.69
C VAL A 61 7.85 -4.03 -12.54
N LEU A 62 7.30 -3.97 -11.32
CA LEU A 62 5.88 -4.23 -11.08
C LEU A 62 5.03 -3.11 -11.67
N GLY A 63 5.47 -1.85 -11.55
CA GLY A 63 4.81 -0.71 -12.20
C GLY A 63 4.70 -0.88 -13.71
N ALA A 64 5.82 -1.22 -14.37
CA ALA A 64 5.85 -1.48 -15.79
C ALA A 64 4.95 -2.65 -16.20
N TYR A 65 4.90 -3.71 -15.39
CA TYR A 65 4.02 -4.85 -15.65
C TYR A 65 2.52 -4.44 -15.58
N LEU A 66 2.13 -3.70 -14.56
CA LEU A 66 0.74 -3.26 -14.37
C LEU A 66 0.29 -2.21 -15.39
N ALA A 67 1.24 -1.43 -15.94
CA ALA A 67 0.94 -0.40 -16.93
C ALA A 67 0.76 -0.92 -18.37
N ARG A 68 1.07 -2.21 -18.64
CA ARG A 68 1.05 -2.76 -20.03
C ARG A 68 -0.33 -2.90 -20.62
N ASP A 69 -1.30 -3.20 -19.82
CA ASP A 69 -2.64 -3.57 -20.26
C ASP A 69 -3.62 -2.43 -19.96
N GLU A 70 -4.16 -1.83 -21.00
CA GLU A 70 -5.08 -0.70 -20.88
C GLU A 70 -6.36 -1.02 -20.10
N GLU A 71 -6.80 -2.28 -20.08
CA GLU A 71 -7.97 -2.70 -19.32
C GLU A 71 -7.73 -2.76 -17.81
N THR A 72 -6.49 -3.15 -17.40
CA THR A 72 -6.12 -3.33 -16.00
C THR A 72 -5.17 -2.28 -15.46
N LYS A 73 -4.75 -1.35 -16.30
CA LYS A 73 -3.84 -0.25 -15.98
C LYS A 73 -4.41 0.63 -14.86
N PRO A 74 -3.64 0.87 -13.80
CA PRO A 74 -4.05 1.80 -12.75
C PRO A 74 -4.04 3.25 -13.23
N ASP A 75 -4.71 4.13 -12.48
CA ASP A 75 -4.69 5.58 -12.76
C ASP A 75 -3.40 6.25 -12.25
N GLY A 76 -2.58 5.53 -11.49
CA GLY A 76 -1.30 5.98 -10.96
C GLY A 76 -0.71 4.97 -9.98
N PHE A 77 0.42 5.32 -9.38
CA PHE A 77 1.15 4.45 -8.48
C PHE A 77 1.46 5.13 -7.14
N ILE A 78 1.46 4.35 -6.08
CA ILE A 78 2.12 4.70 -4.83
C ILE A 78 3.37 3.82 -4.74
N ILE A 79 4.54 4.45 -4.77
CA ILE A 79 5.82 3.75 -4.63
C ILE A 79 6.16 3.69 -3.15
N GLU A 80 6.05 2.50 -2.59
CA GLU A 80 6.21 2.28 -1.16
C GLU A 80 7.61 1.74 -0.86
N HIS A 81 8.42 2.56 -0.19
CA HIS A 81 9.71 2.16 0.32
C HIS A 81 9.54 1.26 1.57
N ASN A 82 10.52 0.39 1.82
CA ASN A 82 10.52 -0.50 2.98
C ASN A 82 10.54 0.23 4.35
N SER A 83 10.79 1.53 4.36
CA SER A 83 10.64 2.38 5.56
C SER A 83 9.20 2.82 5.84
N ALA A 84 8.25 2.55 4.94
CA ALA A 84 6.83 2.85 5.17
C ALA A 84 6.28 2.01 6.32
N GLY A 85 5.33 2.58 7.07
CA GLY A 85 4.60 1.87 8.12
C GLY A 85 3.63 0.84 7.54
N GLY A 86 3.23 -0.13 8.36
CA GLY A 86 2.35 -1.21 7.95
C GLY A 86 3.09 -2.35 7.24
N HIS A 87 2.40 -3.03 6.31
CA HIS A 87 2.98 -4.12 5.54
C HIS A 87 3.98 -3.61 4.51
N ASN A 88 5.10 -4.31 4.39
CA ASN A 88 6.10 -4.04 3.35
C ASN A 88 6.21 -5.23 2.40
N ALA A 89 6.62 -4.97 1.16
CA ALA A 89 7.05 -6.04 0.27
C ALA A 89 8.27 -6.76 0.89
N PRO A 90 8.35 -8.10 0.79
CA PRO A 90 9.55 -8.80 1.23
C PRO A 90 10.76 -8.42 0.36
N PRO A 91 12.01 -8.48 0.90
CA PRO A 91 13.20 -8.26 0.12
C PRO A 91 13.27 -9.22 -1.07
N ARG A 92 13.87 -8.76 -2.15
CA ARG A 92 14.06 -9.57 -3.36
C ARG A 92 15.20 -10.56 -3.20
N GLY A 93 14.96 -11.78 -3.61
CA GLY A 93 15.90 -12.90 -3.51
C GLY A 93 15.72 -13.70 -2.21
N THR A 94 16.80 -14.28 -1.72
CA THR A 94 16.76 -15.05 -0.49
C THR A 94 16.62 -14.11 0.71
N LEU A 95 15.62 -14.37 1.56
CA LEU A 95 15.41 -13.62 2.78
C LEU A 95 16.62 -13.74 3.70
N GLN A 96 17.20 -12.60 4.03
CA GLN A 96 18.24 -12.47 5.04
C GLN A 96 17.71 -11.59 6.17
N LEU A 97 18.09 -11.94 7.40
CA LEU A 97 17.69 -11.21 8.59
C LEU A 97 18.93 -10.62 9.26
N ASP A 98 18.78 -9.44 9.84
CA ASP A 98 19.79 -8.84 10.69
C ASP A 98 19.78 -9.46 12.12
N GLU A 99 20.62 -8.94 13.01
CA GLU A 99 20.74 -9.38 14.41
C GLU A 99 19.44 -9.16 15.21
N ARG A 100 18.57 -8.23 14.78
CA ARG A 100 17.26 -7.97 15.37
C ARG A 100 16.16 -8.87 14.81
N GLY A 101 16.48 -9.68 13.79
CA GLY A 101 15.53 -10.50 13.06
C GLY A 101 14.66 -9.71 12.08
N GLU A 102 15.11 -8.53 11.65
CA GLU A 102 14.45 -7.72 10.63
C GLU A 102 14.97 -8.06 9.23
N PRO A 103 14.12 -7.98 8.18
CA PRO A 103 14.56 -8.26 6.82
C PRO A 103 15.61 -7.24 6.36
N ILE A 104 16.67 -7.73 5.71
CA ILE A 104 17.69 -6.88 5.09
C ILE A 104 17.25 -6.55 3.67
N TYR A 105 17.06 -5.26 3.40
CA TYR A 105 16.72 -4.74 2.08
C TYR A 105 17.96 -4.22 1.36
N GLY A 106 17.95 -4.31 0.04
CA GLY A 106 19.07 -3.88 -0.79
C GLY A 106 18.65 -2.97 -1.95
N PRO A 107 19.58 -2.56 -2.81
CA PRO A 107 19.28 -1.66 -3.94
C PRO A 107 18.20 -2.19 -4.91
N LYS A 108 18.03 -3.50 -5.01
CA LYS A 108 17.01 -4.15 -5.86
C LYS A 108 15.58 -3.98 -5.33
N ASP A 109 15.44 -3.57 -4.07
CA ASP A 109 14.15 -3.36 -3.41
C ASP A 109 13.64 -1.94 -3.57
N ASN A 110 14.44 -1.06 -4.19
CA ASN A 110 14.08 0.32 -4.48
C ASN A 110 13.62 0.47 -5.92
N ALA A 111 12.56 1.24 -6.15
CA ALA A 111 12.09 1.55 -7.47
C ALA A 111 13.02 2.54 -8.19
N ASP A 112 13.30 2.28 -9.46
CA ASP A 112 13.97 3.23 -10.34
C ASP A 112 12.96 4.30 -10.80
N LEU A 113 13.02 5.50 -10.20
CA LEU A 113 12.10 6.59 -10.48
C LEU A 113 12.21 7.12 -11.91
N ALA A 114 13.39 6.99 -12.56
CA ALA A 114 13.55 7.38 -13.96
C ALA A 114 12.75 6.46 -14.89
N LYS A 115 12.66 5.17 -14.54
CA LYS A 115 11.81 4.24 -15.26
C LYS A 115 10.33 4.48 -14.95
N MET A 116 9.99 4.82 -13.72
CA MET A 116 8.60 5.16 -13.37
C MET A 116 8.09 6.37 -14.14
N LYS A 117 8.92 7.42 -14.31
CA LYS A 117 8.57 8.59 -15.13
C LYS A 117 8.26 8.23 -16.59
N LYS A 118 8.95 7.24 -17.16
CA LYS A 118 8.71 6.78 -18.54
C LYS A 118 7.36 6.08 -18.74
N LEU A 119 6.68 5.69 -17.66
CA LEU A 119 5.34 5.12 -17.74
C LEU A 119 4.25 6.17 -18.00
N GLU A 120 4.60 7.46 -17.88
CA GLU A 120 3.68 8.60 -18.06
C GLU A 120 2.43 8.54 -17.18
N LEU A 121 2.52 7.85 -16.05
CA LEU A 121 1.49 7.76 -15.02
C LEU A 121 1.93 8.52 -13.77
N PRO A 122 1.02 9.24 -13.12
CA PRO A 122 1.35 9.92 -11.88
C PRO A 122 1.76 8.93 -10.79
N PHE A 123 2.71 9.31 -9.96
CA PHE A 123 3.11 8.51 -8.82
C PHE A 123 3.33 9.36 -7.56
N TRP A 124 3.14 8.74 -6.42
CA TRP A 124 3.39 9.27 -5.08
C TRP A 124 4.47 8.44 -4.43
N LEU A 125 5.24 9.05 -3.52
CA LEU A 125 6.24 8.35 -2.72
C LEU A 125 5.73 8.11 -1.30
N ALA A 126 5.92 6.91 -0.78
CA ALA A 126 5.59 6.52 0.58
C ALA A 126 6.82 5.95 1.31
N GLY A 127 6.90 6.23 2.61
CA GLY A 127 8.02 5.86 3.47
C GLY A 127 8.90 7.04 3.83
N THR A 128 8.80 7.50 5.08
CA THR A 128 9.57 8.61 5.65
C THR A 128 9.42 10.00 4.99
N PHE A 129 8.40 10.18 4.16
CA PHE A 129 8.14 11.46 3.48
C PHE A 129 7.22 12.42 4.25
N GLY A 130 6.88 12.13 5.51
CA GLY A 130 6.01 12.96 6.34
C GLY A 130 6.67 14.22 6.93
N HIS A 131 7.57 14.87 6.19
CA HIS A 131 8.28 16.09 6.59
C HIS A 131 8.29 17.08 5.42
N PRO A 132 8.11 18.41 5.64
CA PRO A 132 8.02 19.41 4.56
C PRO A 132 9.17 19.36 3.54
N GLU A 133 10.40 19.17 4.01
CA GLU A 133 11.57 19.06 3.13
C GLU A 133 11.54 17.79 2.29
N LYS A 134 11.07 16.68 2.86
CA LYS A 134 10.90 15.41 2.14
C LYS A 134 9.78 15.48 1.11
N VAL A 135 8.74 16.25 1.35
CA VAL A 135 7.70 16.53 0.33
C VAL A 135 8.31 17.29 -0.85
N LYS A 136 9.15 18.30 -0.60
CA LYS A 136 9.85 19.03 -1.69
C LYS A 136 10.76 18.09 -2.47
N GLU A 137 11.57 17.29 -1.79
CA GLU A 137 12.41 16.25 -2.41
C GLU A 137 11.59 15.31 -3.30
N ALA A 138 10.43 14.82 -2.82
CA ALA A 138 9.56 13.95 -3.60
C ALA A 138 9.08 14.62 -4.89
N ILE A 139 8.70 15.90 -4.83
CA ILE A 139 8.27 16.67 -6.01
C ILE A 139 9.45 16.87 -6.99
N GLU A 140 10.64 17.19 -6.50
CA GLU A 140 11.85 17.31 -7.33
C GLU A 140 12.21 15.98 -8.01
N LEU A 141 11.98 14.87 -7.33
CA LEU A 141 12.11 13.52 -7.88
C LEU A 141 11.00 13.17 -8.90
N GLY A 142 10.02 14.05 -9.12
CA GLY A 142 8.97 13.93 -10.11
C GLY A 142 7.71 13.22 -9.60
N ALA A 143 7.56 13.00 -8.31
CA ALA A 143 6.30 12.57 -7.72
C ALA A 143 5.29 13.72 -7.73
N VAL A 144 4.00 13.41 -7.78
CA VAL A 144 2.92 14.41 -7.67
C VAL A 144 2.53 14.68 -6.21
N GLY A 145 3.11 13.92 -5.28
CA GLY A 145 2.88 14.07 -3.85
C GLY A 145 3.48 12.91 -3.06
N VAL A 146 3.06 12.80 -1.80
CA VAL A 146 3.50 11.76 -0.87
C VAL A 146 2.32 11.07 -0.22
N GLN A 147 2.52 9.83 0.22
CA GLN A 147 1.61 9.13 1.11
C GLN A 147 2.23 9.09 2.51
N VAL A 148 1.46 9.48 3.51
CA VAL A 148 1.85 9.42 4.92
C VAL A 148 0.87 8.53 5.68
N GLY A 149 1.40 7.66 6.54
CA GLY A 149 0.61 6.78 7.40
C GLY A 149 0.84 7.12 8.88
N THR A 150 2.07 6.91 9.35
CA THR A 150 2.43 7.07 10.78
C THR A 150 2.17 8.48 11.30
N LEU A 151 2.46 9.51 10.50
CA LEU A 151 2.19 10.90 10.89
C LEU A 151 0.69 11.14 11.11
N PHE A 152 -0.15 10.61 10.21
CA PHE A 152 -1.60 10.70 10.36
C PHE A 152 -2.10 9.86 11.54
N ALA A 153 -1.54 8.66 11.75
CA ALA A 153 -1.91 7.80 12.87
C ALA A 153 -1.71 8.47 14.24
N LEU A 154 -0.75 9.38 14.35
CA LEU A 154 -0.47 10.15 15.57
C LEU A 154 -1.29 11.46 15.68
N SER A 155 -2.07 11.81 14.65
CA SER A 155 -2.93 13.00 14.68
C SER A 155 -4.19 12.77 15.52
N ASN A 156 -4.86 13.87 15.89
CA ASN A 156 -6.11 13.81 16.63
C ASN A 156 -7.26 13.19 15.81
N ASP A 157 -7.14 13.19 14.48
CA ASP A 157 -8.15 12.65 13.56
C ASP A 157 -7.95 11.15 13.26
N SER A 158 -6.94 10.52 13.89
CA SER A 158 -6.69 9.09 13.70
C SER A 158 -7.74 8.24 14.45
N GLY A 159 -7.88 6.97 14.04
CA GLY A 159 -8.72 6.00 14.72
C GLY A 159 -8.12 5.40 16.00
N PHE A 160 -6.92 5.81 16.41
CA PHE A 160 -6.34 5.35 17.67
C PHE A 160 -7.06 5.95 18.87
N SER A 161 -7.17 5.15 19.95
CA SER A 161 -7.63 5.69 21.24
C SER A 161 -6.67 6.78 21.74
N ASP A 162 -7.18 7.72 22.51
CA ASP A 162 -6.36 8.78 23.11
C ASP A 162 -5.24 8.21 23.99
N GLU A 163 -5.51 7.09 24.65
CA GLU A 163 -4.52 6.37 25.47
C GLU A 163 -3.38 5.83 24.61
N THR A 164 -3.68 5.05 23.57
CA THR A 164 -2.67 4.49 22.65
C THR A 164 -1.85 5.60 21.99
N ARG A 165 -2.53 6.65 21.51
CA ARG A 165 -1.87 7.79 20.88
C ARG A 165 -0.97 8.53 21.88
N GLY A 166 -1.44 8.73 23.10
CA GLY A 166 -0.69 9.35 24.18
C GLY A 166 0.60 8.58 24.52
N GLN A 167 0.52 7.26 24.63
CA GLN A 167 1.68 6.39 24.86
C GLN A 167 2.71 6.51 23.73
N LEU A 168 2.25 6.42 22.46
CA LEU A 168 3.13 6.55 21.30
C LEU A 168 3.82 7.93 21.22
N ILE A 169 3.08 8.99 21.48
CA ILE A 169 3.63 10.36 21.51
C ILE A 169 4.62 10.53 22.66
N SER A 170 4.35 9.97 23.84
CA SER A 170 5.25 10.01 24.98
C SER A 170 6.56 9.31 24.67
N SER A 171 6.50 8.07 24.13
CA SER A 171 7.69 7.31 23.75
C SER A 171 8.52 7.99 22.65
N LEU A 172 7.87 8.72 21.73
CA LEU A 172 8.57 9.53 20.73
C LEU A 172 9.33 10.70 21.38
N LYS A 173 8.73 11.34 22.42
CA LYS A 173 9.35 12.49 23.11
C LYS A 173 10.51 12.10 23.99
N ASP A 174 10.42 10.96 24.67
CA ASP A 174 11.50 10.46 25.54
C ASP A 174 12.55 9.62 24.82
N GLY A 175 12.36 9.36 23.52
CA GLY A 175 13.29 8.60 22.69
C GLY A 175 13.23 7.08 22.84
N SER A 176 12.23 6.56 23.57
CA SER A 176 12.02 5.11 23.75
C SER A 176 11.21 4.47 22.62
N PHE A 177 10.71 5.26 21.67
CA PHE A 177 9.90 4.76 20.57
C PHE A 177 10.69 3.80 19.69
N GLU A 178 10.25 2.56 19.64
CA GLU A 178 10.87 1.50 18.85
C GLU A 178 9.90 0.96 17.82
N ILE A 179 10.37 0.90 16.57
CA ILE A 179 9.67 0.22 15.47
C ILE A 179 10.53 -0.95 15.01
N LYS A 180 9.89 -2.08 14.80
CA LYS A 180 10.52 -3.29 14.26
C LYS A 180 9.72 -3.80 13.06
N THR A 181 10.42 -4.26 12.02
CA THR A 181 9.80 -5.01 10.92
C THR A 181 9.75 -6.49 11.30
N ASP A 182 8.56 -6.99 11.57
CA ASP A 182 8.35 -8.38 11.96
C ASP A 182 7.84 -9.20 10.76
N ILE A 183 8.49 -10.34 10.50
CA ILE A 183 8.17 -11.24 9.38
C ILE A 183 7.09 -12.27 9.74
N LYS A 184 6.68 -12.35 11.00
CA LYS A 184 5.73 -13.35 11.50
C LYS A 184 4.46 -12.75 12.09
N ALA A 185 4.45 -11.44 12.39
CA ALA A 185 3.33 -10.80 13.06
C ALA A 185 2.06 -10.71 12.18
N SER A 186 2.23 -10.70 10.86
CA SER A 186 1.09 -10.64 9.95
C SER A 186 0.64 -12.03 9.51
N PRO A 187 -0.67 -12.33 9.59
CA PRO A 187 -1.22 -13.60 9.07
C PRO A 187 -1.12 -13.69 7.54
N THR A 188 -0.85 -12.60 6.84
CA THR A 188 -0.67 -12.57 5.39
C THR A 188 0.70 -13.10 4.94
N GLY A 189 1.65 -13.30 5.88
CA GLY A 189 3.02 -13.70 5.58
C GLY A 189 3.91 -12.58 5.03
N PHE A 190 3.42 -11.35 4.96
CA PHE A 190 4.23 -10.19 4.57
C PHE A 190 4.88 -9.54 5.81
N PRO A 191 6.13 -9.04 5.68
CA PRO A 191 6.75 -8.25 6.73
C PRO A 191 5.85 -7.07 7.12
N ILE A 192 5.71 -6.81 8.40
CA ILE A 192 4.90 -5.71 8.91
C ILE A 192 5.66 -4.92 9.96
N LYS A 193 5.52 -3.60 9.92
CA LYS A 193 6.06 -2.73 10.97
C LYS A 193 5.16 -2.75 12.19
N ILE A 194 5.75 -3.10 13.33
CA ILE A 194 5.12 -3.05 14.63
C ILE A 194 5.81 -2.01 15.50
N ALA A 195 5.03 -1.18 16.19
CA ALA A 195 5.52 -0.31 17.24
C ALA A 195 5.47 -1.07 18.56
N LYS A 196 6.54 -0.98 19.35
CA LYS A 196 6.57 -1.54 20.69
C LYS A 196 5.81 -0.59 21.62
N ILE A 197 4.69 -1.04 22.12
CA ILE A 197 3.92 -0.39 23.19
C ILE A 197 4.06 -1.29 24.41
N ASP A 198 3.93 -0.70 25.60
CA ASP A 198 4.14 -1.38 26.88
C ASP A 198 3.38 -2.72 26.97
N GLU A 199 3.93 -3.72 27.69
CA GLU A 199 3.47 -5.12 27.70
C GLU A 199 2.01 -5.33 28.11
N GLN A 200 1.33 -4.32 28.61
CA GLN A 200 -0.07 -4.39 29.04
C GLN A 200 -1.09 -4.35 27.88
N THR A 201 -0.65 -4.21 26.65
CA THR A 201 -1.53 -4.09 25.46
C THR A 201 -1.53 -5.33 24.56
N ARG A 202 -1.28 -6.50 25.11
CA ARG A 202 -1.42 -7.78 24.39
C ARG A 202 -2.80 -8.37 24.51
#